data_723d4c3ed184640aca9837db942b0a92
#
_entry.id   723d4c3ed184640aca9837db942b0a92
#
_cell.length_a   1.000
_cell.length_b   1.000
_cell.length_c   1.000
_cell.angle_alpha   90.00
_cell.angle_beta   90.00
_cell.angle_gamma   90.00
#
_symmetry.space_group_name_H-M   'P 1'
#
loop_
_entity.id
_entity.type
_entity.pdbx_description
1 polymer ?
#
loop_
_entity_poly.entity_id
_entity_poly.type
_entity_poly.pdbx_seq_one_letter_code
_entity_poly.pdbx_strand_id
1 'polypeptide(L)'
;MKQRTLLMVLGFAAAFCGDTLLVVMRFGVRTTGFLFGVLAFSCAHFLWMAANRHAVKIEWRALAVVLPPVMGLLSVRAARCVPLAPLLAASAYTAVSAVSLAVAVGSRRLFYALGIGCLVVSDVFIVCGWIGAPFWHQLTGPVYILALVCMAVSLFARDREPRFRCGGGNPLPVVLAVGSICAGLFIAAMVVCPGGDYNPLMRMLSHLGRTYIKGVPYPLCHYLFTLGMVFGASAPLYLAPYFRAEATSPRRSAIVGWGAAACAGGLLLIASLPENVSREGHNAGCWLAFLGGLAMLHALANTPSGRRTLFCLVPGAVLFGLAALLHALKVVPFSPAVPSMQKVVIVSFMAWQLAAAIRISKRGR
;
A
#
# COMPACT_ATOMS: atom_id res chain seq x y z
N MET A 1 26.47 9.45 22.23
CA MET A 1 26.93 8.20 21.58
C MET A 1 26.48 6.96 22.34
N LYS A 2 26.83 6.78 23.61
CA LYS A 2 26.45 5.61 24.44
C LYS A 2 24.93 5.36 24.52
N GLN A 3 24.10 6.39 24.66
CA GLN A 3 22.65 6.27 24.77
C GLN A 3 22.01 5.67 23.50
N ARG A 4 22.42 6.09 22.28
CA ARG A 4 21.91 5.53 21.02
C ARG A 4 22.20 4.03 20.93
N THR A 5 23.45 3.65 21.19
CA THR A 5 23.86 2.24 21.15
C THR A 5 23.05 1.40 22.14
N LEU A 6 22.86 1.90 23.37
CA LEU A 6 22.07 1.23 24.39
C LEU A 6 20.62 1.02 23.92
N LEU A 7 19.95 2.06 23.41
CA LEU A 7 18.58 1.97 22.92
C LEU A 7 18.44 1.01 21.73
N MET A 8 19.42 0.98 20.81
CA MET A 8 19.42 0.02 19.72
C MET A 8 19.53 -1.42 20.23
N VAL A 9 20.45 -1.69 21.19
CA VAL A 9 20.62 -3.02 21.78
C VAL A 9 19.38 -3.46 22.56
N LEU A 10 18.80 -2.56 23.34
CA LEU A 10 17.55 -2.84 24.06
C LEU A 10 16.39 -3.14 23.07
N GLY A 11 16.35 -2.46 21.93
CA GLY A 11 15.40 -2.77 20.87
C GLY A 11 15.58 -4.17 20.30
N PHE A 12 16.82 -4.62 20.05
CA PHE A 12 17.09 -6.01 19.65
C PHE A 12 16.68 -7.02 20.73
N ALA A 13 16.95 -6.72 22.00
CA ALA A 13 16.52 -7.59 23.11
C ALA A 13 14.99 -7.69 23.18
N ALA A 14 14.28 -6.58 23.03
CA ALA A 14 12.81 -6.57 22.99
C ALA A 14 12.26 -7.36 21.79
N ALA A 15 12.87 -7.23 20.60
CA ALA A 15 12.48 -8.01 19.42
C ALA A 15 12.71 -9.51 19.66
N PHE A 16 13.85 -9.90 20.21
CA PHE A 16 14.14 -11.30 20.57
C PHE A 16 13.15 -11.86 21.61
N CYS A 17 12.77 -11.07 22.62
CA CYS A 17 11.70 -11.44 23.54
C CYS A 17 10.37 -11.65 22.81
N GLY A 18 10.03 -10.77 21.86
CA GLY A 18 8.85 -10.90 21.02
C GLY A 18 8.83 -12.21 20.23
N ASP A 19 9.94 -12.53 19.56
CA ASP A 19 10.11 -13.80 18.83
C ASP A 19 9.93 -15.01 19.74
N THR A 20 10.59 -14.99 20.90
CA THR A 20 10.52 -16.08 21.88
C THR A 20 9.07 -16.29 22.35
N LEU A 21 8.34 -15.21 22.66
CA LEU A 21 6.96 -15.26 23.05
C LEU A 21 6.06 -15.82 21.94
N LEU A 22 6.27 -15.40 20.69
CA LEU A 22 5.51 -15.90 19.54
C LEU A 22 5.78 -17.39 19.27
N VAL A 23 7.03 -17.85 19.45
CA VAL A 23 7.41 -19.27 19.25
C VAL A 23 6.92 -20.15 20.39
N VAL A 24 7.21 -19.80 21.63
CA VAL A 24 6.82 -20.60 22.82
C VAL A 24 5.31 -20.75 22.90
N MET A 25 4.56 -19.73 22.53
CA MET A 25 3.10 -19.75 22.63
C MET A 25 2.40 -20.44 21.44
N ARG A 26 3.13 -20.93 20.43
CA ARG A 26 2.60 -21.89 19.45
C ARG A 26 2.08 -23.17 20.13
N PHE A 27 2.61 -23.50 21.30
CA PHE A 27 2.33 -24.74 22.05
C PHE A 27 1.29 -24.58 23.17
N GLY A 28 0.75 -23.37 23.42
CA GLY A 28 -0.16 -23.12 24.55
C GLY A 28 -1.24 -22.05 24.28
N VAL A 29 -1.24 -20.97 25.05
CA VAL A 29 -2.28 -19.92 25.00
C VAL A 29 -2.04 -18.95 23.85
N ARG A 30 -2.58 -19.27 22.67
CA ARG A 30 -2.32 -18.59 21.39
C ARG A 30 -2.57 -17.07 21.42
N THR A 31 -3.65 -16.61 22.05
CA THR A 31 -4.05 -15.20 22.05
C THR A 31 -3.16 -14.35 22.94
N THR A 32 -2.89 -14.80 24.15
CA THR A 32 -2.10 -14.03 25.13
C THR A 32 -0.66 -13.87 24.66
N GLY A 33 -0.05 -14.92 24.12
CA GLY A 33 1.30 -14.85 23.59
C GLY A 33 1.44 -13.94 22.38
N PHE A 34 0.44 -13.95 21.51
CA PHE A 34 0.38 -13.01 20.40
C PHE A 34 0.36 -11.56 20.91
N LEU A 35 -0.47 -11.25 21.92
CA LEU A 35 -0.56 -9.90 22.47
C LEU A 35 0.76 -9.45 23.12
N PHE A 36 1.42 -10.32 23.90
CA PHE A 36 2.72 -10.00 24.48
C PHE A 36 3.84 -9.91 23.44
N GLY A 37 3.83 -10.74 22.41
CA GLY A 37 4.75 -10.65 21.29
C GLY A 37 4.63 -9.32 20.55
N VAL A 38 3.41 -8.92 20.21
CA VAL A 38 3.09 -7.62 19.59
C VAL A 38 3.53 -6.45 20.47
N LEU A 39 3.32 -6.52 21.78
CA LEU A 39 3.77 -5.51 22.73
C LEU A 39 5.31 -5.39 22.73
N ALA A 40 6.01 -6.52 22.80
CA ALA A 40 7.47 -6.56 22.80
C ALA A 40 8.05 -5.98 21.49
N PHE A 41 7.49 -6.32 20.33
CA PHE A 41 7.89 -5.71 19.05
C PHE A 41 7.56 -4.22 18.98
N SER A 42 6.42 -3.79 19.51
CA SER A 42 6.09 -2.37 19.61
C SER A 42 7.13 -1.62 20.44
N CYS A 43 7.54 -2.18 21.59
CA CYS A 43 8.63 -1.63 22.40
C CYS A 43 9.94 -1.56 21.64
N ALA A 44 10.29 -2.59 20.84
CA ALA A 44 11.48 -2.58 20.01
C ALA A 44 11.45 -1.40 19.02
N HIS A 45 10.34 -1.19 18.32
CA HIS A 45 10.17 -0.06 17.40
C HIS A 45 10.32 1.29 18.11
N PHE A 46 9.71 1.48 19.29
CA PHE A 46 9.87 2.71 20.08
C PHE A 46 11.30 2.95 20.49
N LEU A 47 12.03 1.93 20.92
CA LEU A 47 13.45 2.04 21.29
C LEU A 47 14.30 2.42 20.09
N TRP A 48 14.07 1.83 18.92
CA TRP A 48 14.80 2.16 17.70
C TRP A 48 14.48 3.57 17.19
N MET A 49 13.23 4.01 17.28
CA MET A 49 12.86 5.41 16.99
C MET A 49 13.54 6.37 17.95
N ALA A 50 13.53 6.09 19.26
CA ALA A 50 14.20 6.91 20.28
C ALA A 50 15.71 6.97 20.07
N ALA A 51 16.34 5.88 19.65
CA ALA A 51 17.76 5.83 19.30
C ALA A 51 18.13 6.79 18.15
N ASN A 52 17.17 7.09 17.27
CA ASN A 52 17.38 7.92 16.09
C ASN A 52 16.66 9.29 16.16
N ARG A 53 16.12 9.68 17.33
CA ARG A 53 15.31 10.89 17.55
C ARG A 53 15.94 12.20 17.09
N HIS A 54 17.27 12.31 17.13
CA HIS A 54 17.99 13.54 16.74
C HIS A 54 18.08 13.74 15.21
N ALA A 55 17.70 12.74 14.43
CA ALA A 55 17.71 12.81 12.96
C ALA A 55 16.31 13.00 12.35
N VAL A 56 15.28 13.23 13.19
CA VAL A 56 13.90 13.02 12.81
C VAL A 56 13.29 14.23 12.08
N LYS A 57 13.22 14.11 10.76
CA LYS A 57 12.06 14.61 10.01
C LYS A 57 11.18 13.40 9.69
N ILE A 58 9.97 13.35 10.23
CA ILE A 58 9.02 12.29 9.86
C ILE A 58 8.71 12.44 8.37
N GLU A 59 9.12 11.44 7.58
CA GLU A 59 8.83 11.43 6.15
C GLU A 59 7.42 10.85 5.94
N TRP A 60 6.42 11.74 5.97
CA TRP A 60 5.00 11.38 5.82
C TRP A 60 4.68 10.60 4.55
N ARG A 61 5.55 10.70 3.52
CA ARG A 61 5.42 9.94 2.28
C ARG A 61 5.65 8.44 2.50
N ALA A 62 6.52 8.07 3.44
CA ALA A 62 6.71 6.67 3.80
C ALA A 62 5.47 6.08 4.47
N LEU A 63 4.76 6.86 5.31
CA LEU A 63 3.46 6.47 5.87
C LEU A 63 2.43 6.22 4.76
N ALA A 64 2.38 7.08 3.74
CA ALA A 64 1.48 6.93 2.61
C ALA A 64 1.71 5.63 1.81
N VAL A 65 2.94 5.11 1.79
CA VAL A 65 3.28 3.87 1.10
C VAL A 65 2.96 2.63 1.93
N VAL A 66 3.10 2.70 3.25
CA VAL A 66 3.03 1.53 4.14
C VAL A 66 1.65 1.35 4.78
N LEU A 67 1.00 2.45 5.17
CA LEU A 67 -0.27 2.38 5.88
C LEU A 67 -1.38 1.69 5.06
N PRO A 68 -1.55 1.98 3.76
CA PRO A 68 -2.57 1.33 2.94
C PRO A 68 -2.44 -0.19 2.86
N PRO A 69 -1.25 -0.79 2.53
CA PRO A 69 -1.08 -2.24 2.51
C PRO A 69 -1.55 -2.92 3.78
N VAL A 70 -1.14 -2.36 4.88
CA VAL A 70 -1.38 -2.99 6.17
C VAL A 70 -2.84 -2.84 6.60
N MET A 71 -3.45 -1.68 6.37
CA MET A 71 -4.89 -1.48 6.63
C MET A 71 -5.74 -2.39 5.74
N GLY A 72 -5.36 -2.58 4.47
CA GLY A 72 -6.03 -3.51 3.56
C GLY A 72 -5.97 -4.96 4.05
N LEU A 73 -4.80 -5.42 4.47
CA LEU A 73 -4.63 -6.77 5.01
C LEU A 73 -5.44 -6.99 6.30
N LEU A 74 -5.46 -6.00 7.20
CA LEU A 74 -6.25 -6.06 8.42
C LEU A 74 -7.76 -6.08 8.14
N SER A 75 -8.22 -5.32 7.14
CA SER A 75 -9.62 -5.31 6.73
C SER A 75 -10.06 -6.66 6.16
N VAL A 76 -9.23 -7.30 5.34
CA VAL A 76 -9.48 -8.67 4.83
C VAL A 76 -9.58 -9.68 5.97
N ARG A 77 -8.76 -9.52 7.02
CA ARG A 77 -8.81 -10.39 8.18
C ARG A 77 -10.04 -10.11 9.07
N ALA A 78 -10.41 -8.84 9.26
CA ALA A 78 -11.61 -8.46 10.01
C ALA A 78 -12.89 -9.08 9.41
N ALA A 79 -12.99 -9.14 8.08
CA ALA A 79 -14.09 -9.78 7.37
C ALA A 79 -14.23 -11.29 7.63
N ARG A 80 -13.22 -11.93 8.22
CA ARG A 80 -13.17 -13.37 8.54
C ARG A 80 -13.39 -13.70 10.02
N CYS A 81 -14.08 -12.83 10.78
CA CYS A 81 -14.45 -13.06 12.20
C CYS A 81 -13.26 -13.37 13.11
N VAL A 82 -12.18 -12.60 13.00
CA VAL A 82 -11.07 -12.67 13.95
C VAL A 82 -11.49 -12.09 15.29
N PRO A 83 -11.08 -12.69 16.42
CA PRO A 83 -11.30 -12.09 17.74
C PRO A 83 -10.82 -10.63 17.77
N LEU A 84 -11.61 -9.76 18.39
CA LEU A 84 -11.39 -8.32 18.39
C LEU A 84 -10.03 -7.92 18.97
N ALA A 85 -9.59 -8.58 20.05
CA ALA A 85 -8.35 -8.23 20.72
C ALA A 85 -7.09 -8.44 19.86
N PRO A 86 -6.87 -9.59 19.20
CA PRO A 86 -5.78 -9.74 18.25
C PRO A 86 -5.84 -8.76 17.08
N LEU A 87 -7.05 -8.44 16.59
CA LEU A 87 -7.22 -7.48 15.50
C LEU A 87 -6.79 -6.06 15.91
N LEU A 88 -7.23 -5.61 17.09
CA LEU A 88 -6.83 -4.31 17.63
C LEU A 88 -5.33 -4.23 17.91
N ALA A 89 -4.74 -5.30 18.47
CA ALA A 89 -3.31 -5.36 18.71
C ALA A 89 -2.50 -5.30 17.39
N ALA A 90 -2.90 -6.07 16.38
CA ALA A 90 -2.27 -6.03 15.08
C ALA A 90 -2.41 -4.65 14.42
N SER A 91 -3.56 -3.99 14.55
CA SER A 91 -3.78 -2.65 14.01
C SER A 91 -2.90 -1.60 14.70
N ALA A 92 -2.81 -1.65 16.03
CA ALA A 92 -1.93 -0.76 16.80
C ALA A 92 -0.46 -0.99 16.45
N TYR A 93 -0.02 -2.24 16.38
CA TYR A 93 1.35 -2.59 15.98
C TYR A 93 1.68 -2.08 14.58
N THR A 94 0.76 -2.25 13.65
CA THR A 94 0.90 -1.73 12.29
C THR A 94 1.11 -0.22 12.26
N ALA A 95 0.34 0.53 13.05
CA ALA A 95 0.52 1.97 13.16
C ALA A 95 1.92 2.31 13.69
N VAL A 96 2.39 1.59 14.71
CA VAL A 96 3.75 1.76 15.27
C VAL A 96 4.83 1.44 14.23
N SER A 97 4.70 0.33 13.50
CA SER A 97 5.65 -0.07 12.45
C SER A 97 5.70 0.93 11.30
N ALA A 98 4.54 1.46 10.88
CA ALA A 98 4.45 2.48 9.85
C ALA A 98 5.13 3.80 10.28
N VAL A 99 4.90 4.25 11.52
CA VAL A 99 5.58 5.43 12.08
C VAL A 99 7.08 5.18 12.18
N SER A 100 7.49 4.00 12.63
CA SER A 100 8.90 3.61 12.71
C SER A 100 9.58 3.66 11.34
N LEU A 101 8.91 3.19 10.29
CA LEU A 101 9.43 3.29 8.93
C LEU A 101 9.51 4.75 8.46
N ALA A 102 8.52 5.58 8.75
CA ALA A 102 8.55 7.00 8.40
C ALA A 102 9.72 7.74 9.09
N VAL A 103 10.02 7.39 10.34
CA VAL A 103 11.18 7.87 11.09
C VAL A 103 12.48 7.35 10.49
N ALA A 104 12.54 6.07 10.15
CA ALA A 104 13.72 5.44 9.57
C ALA A 104 14.08 6.07 8.21
N VAL A 105 13.11 6.26 7.34
CA VAL A 105 13.26 6.95 6.05
C VAL A 105 13.66 8.42 6.27
N GLY A 106 13.02 9.12 7.20
CA GLY A 106 13.34 10.51 7.55
C GLY A 106 14.74 10.68 8.13
N SER A 107 15.30 9.67 8.78
CA SER A 107 16.69 9.67 9.29
C SER A 107 17.74 9.68 8.18
N ARG A 108 17.35 9.33 6.94
CA ARG A 108 18.20 9.19 5.75
C ARG A 108 19.35 8.17 5.88
N ARG A 109 19.31 7.32 6.87
CA ARG A 109 20.28 6.24 7.09
C ARG A 109 19.86 5.01 6.31
N LEU A 110 20.67 4.61 5.32
CA LEU A 110 20.30 3.58 4.36
C LEU A 110 20.00 2.23 5.05
N PHE A 111 20.94 1.74 5.84
CA PHE A 111 20.78 0.42 6.46
C PHE A 111 19.69 0.40 7.52
N TYR A 112 19.50 1.50 8.27
CA TYR A 112 18.41 1.63 9.21
C TYR A 112 17.06 1.59 8.51
N ALA A 113 16.91 2.35 7.42
CA ALA A 113 15.65 2.38 6.65
C ALA A 113 15.38 1.04 5.96
N LEU A 114 16.39 0.38 5.38
CA LEU A 114 16.27 -0.96 4.82
C LEU A 114 15.89 -1.99 5.89
N GLY A 115 16.51 -1.93 7.06
CA GLY A 115 16.22 -2.84 8.16
C GLY A 115 14.77 -2.74 8.62
N ILE A 116 14.29 -1.52 8.90
CA ILE A 116 12.87 -1.31 9.28
C ILE A 116 11.93 -1.67 8.12
N GLY A 117 12.28 -1.36 6.87
CA GLY A 117 11.50 -1.75 5.70
C GLY A 117 11.36 -3.27 5.55
N CYS A 118 12.46 -4.01 5.73
CA CYS A 118 12.44 -5.47 5.73
C CYS A 118 11.62 -6.04 6.90
N LEU A 119 11.65 -5.43 8.10
CA LEU A 119 10.76 -5.84 9.20
C LEU A 119 9.30 -5.73 8.80
N VAL A 120 8.89 -4.59 8.27
CA VAL A 120 7.50 -4.38 7.80
C VAL A 120 7.11 -5.40 6.74
N VAL A 121 8.00 -5.72 5.78
CA VAL A 121 7.74 -6.76 4.76
C VAL A 121 7.63 -8.15 5.40
N SER A 122 8.47 -8.47 6.36
CA SER A 122 8.40 -9.72 7.13
C SER A 122 7.06 -9.86 7.86
N ASP A 123 6.58 -8.78 8.49
CA ASP A 123 5.29 -8.75 9.18
C ASP A 123 4.12 -8.99 8.20
N VAL A 124 4.19 -8.40 7.01
CA VAL A 124 3.23 -8.68 5.93
C VAL A 124 3.22 -10.16 5.57
N PHE A 125 4.39 -10.81 5.49
CA PHE A 125 4.48 -12.24 5.19
C PHE A 125 3.92 -13.12 6.33
N ILE A 126 4.05 -12.71 7.59
CA ILE A 126 3.38 -13.39 8.72
C ILE A 126 1.85 -13.35 8.51
N VAL A 127 1.31 -12.18 8.18
CA VAL A 127 -0.13 -12.02 7.91
C VAL A 127 -0.55 -12.86 6.71
N CYS A 128 0.25 -12.90 5.64
CA CYS A 128 0.01 -13.76 4.48
C CYS A 128 -0.09 -15.24 4.88
N GLY A 129 0.77 -15.71 5.78
CA GLY A 129 0.69 -17.07 6.34
C GLY A 129 -0.64 -17.34 7.06
N TRP A 130 -1.14 -16.37 7.82
CA TRP A 130 -2.42 -16.51 8.54
C TRP A 130 -3.64 -16.58 7.62
N ILE A 131 -3.54 -15.98 6.45
CA ILE A 131 -4.62 -15.99 5.46
C ILE A 131 -4.54 -17.18 4.48
N GLY A 132 -3.62 -18.12 4.72
CA GLY A 132 -3.52 -19.36 3.95
C GLY A 132 -2.64 -19.28 2.70
N ALA A 133 -1.67 -18.35 2.67
CA ALA A 133 -0.67 -18.24 1.62
C ALA A 133 0.71 -18.74 2.11
N PRO A 134 0.93 -20.07 2.19
CA PRO A 134 2.10 -20.67 2.85
C PRO A 134 3.42 -20.32 2.20
N PHE A 135 3.47 -20.11 0.90
CA PHE A 135 4.69 -19.71 0.19
C PHE A 135 5.26 -18.40 0.73
N TRP A 136 4.42 -17.39 0.93
CA TRP A 136 4.86 -16.10 1.46
C TRP A 136 5.33 -16.20 2.91
N HIS A 137 4.71 -17.07 3.69
CA HIS A 137 5.13 -17.32 5.07
C HIS A 137 6.56 -17.88 5.16
N GLN A 138 7.00 -18.67 4.19
CA GLN A 138 8.37 -19.19 4.15
C GLN A 138 9.43 -18.09 3.98
N LEU A 139 9.06 -16.97 3.35
CA LEU A 139 9.94 -15.81 3.16
C LEU A 139 10.09 -14.94 4.40
N THR A 140 9.24 -15.11 5.42
CA THR A 140 9.28 -14.34 6.68
C THR A 140 10.67 -14.41 7.32
N GLY A 141 11.20 -15.62 7.53
CA GLY A 141 12.49 -15.83 8.20
C GLY A 141 13.67 -15.17 7.47
N PRO A 142 13.89 -15.46 6.17
CA PRO A 142 14.96 -14.82 5.40
C PRO A 142 14.90 -13.29 5.40
N VAL A 143 13.71 -12.71 5.22
CA VAL A 143 13.53 -11.25 5.19
C VAL A 143 13.73 -10.65 6.58
N TYR A 144 13.28 -11.33 7.63
CA TYR A 144 13.51 -10.92 9.01
C TYR A 144 15.01 -10.93 9.37
N ILE A 145 15.74 -11.97 8.99
CA ILE A 145 17.20 -12.03 9.20
C ILE A 145 17.89 -10.88 8.47
N LEU A 146 17.51 -10.61 7.21
CA LEU A 146 18.05 -9.49 6.45
C LEU A 146 17.78 -8.15 7.17
N ALA A 147 16.59 -7.98 7.75
CA ALA A 147 16.23 -6.81 8.55
C ALA A 147 17.19 -6.63 9.73
N LEU A 148 17.41 -7.68 10.52
CA LEU A 148 18.30 -7.65 11.68
C LEU A 148 19.76 -7.36 11.28
N VAL A 149 20.22 -7.95 10.16
CA VAL A 149 21.56 -7.66 9.61
C VAL A 149 21.69 -6.18 9.23
N CYS A 150 20.73 -5.64 8.48
CA CYS A 150 20.74 -4.22 8.12
C CYS A 150 20.74 -3.31 9.35
N MET A 151 19.93 -3.62 10.35
CA MET A 151 19.85 -2.87 11.60
C MET A 151 21.17 -2.95 12.38
N ALA A 152 21.82 -4.12 12.44
CA ALA A 152 23.13 -4.31 13.07
C ALA A 152 24.20 -3.51 12.32
N VAL A 153 24.23 -3.56 10.98
CA VAL A 153 25.15 -2.76 10.18
C VAL A 153 24.95 -1.26 10.47
N SER A 154 23.70 -0.78 10.55
CA SER A 154 23.42 0.60 10.94
C SER A 154 23.94 0.95 12.33
N LEU A 155 23.88 0.01 13.27
CA LEU A 155 24.44 0.22 14.61
C LEU A 155 25.96 0.38 14.59
N PHE A 156 26.67 -0.48 13.84
CA PHE A 156 28.14 -0.47 13.77
C PHE A 156 28.70 0.61 12.84
N ALA A 157 28.03 0.90 11.72
CA ALA A 157 28.45 1.92 10.76
C ALA A 157 28.38 3.35 11.34
N ARG A 158 27.54 3.59 12.35
CA ARG A 158 27.38 4.89 13.03
C ARG A 158 27.25 6.07 12.05
N ASP A 159 28.22 7.01 12.12
CA ASP A 159 28.23 8.22 11.31
C ASP A 159 28.76 7.98 9.88
N ARG A 160 29.36 6.83 9.62
CA ARG A 160 29.81 6.38 8.29
C ARG A 160 28.72 5.71 7.47
N GLU A 161 27.52 5.54 8.05
CA GLU A 161 26.41 4.93 7.34
C GLU A 161 26.05 5.77 6.10
N PRO A 162 25.90 5.14 4.92
CA PRO A 162 25.48 5.84 3.71
C PRO A 162 24.15 6.56 3.94
N ARG A 163 24.10 7.84 3.58
CA ARG A 163 22.87 8.63 3.65
C ARG A 163 22.23 8.70 2.29
N PHE A 164 20.96 8.38 2.21
CA PHE A 164 20.20 8.60 1.00
C PHE A 164 19.41 9.91 1.07
N ARG A 165 19.21 10.56 -0.05
CA ARG A 165 18.41 11.80 -0.13
C ARG A 165 16.95 11.42 -0.33
N CYS A 166 16.12 11.59 0.71
CA CYS A 166 14.67 11.56 0.57
C CYS A 166 14.17 12.98 0.36
N GLY A 167 13.40 13.18 -0.68
CA GLY A 167 12.66 14.42 -0.87
C GLY A 167 13.38 15.48 -1.74
N GLY A 168 12.61 16.19 -2.51
CA GLY A 168 13.05 17.04 -3.63
C GLY A 168 13.54 16.20 -4.81
N GLY A 169 13.71 14.90 -4.58
CA GLY A 169 14.22 13.93 -5.52
C GLY A 169 13.19 13.47 -6.53
N ASN A 170 13.70 12.78 -7.49
CA ASN A 170 13.03 12.18 -8.61
C ASN A 170 11.92 11.20 -8.14
N PRO A 171 10.62 11.47 -8.36
CA PRO A 171 9.55 10.55 -8.00
C PRO A 171 9.49 9.31 -8.91
N LEU A 172 10.18 9.34 -10.04
CA LEU A 172 10.11 8.33 -11.08
C LEU A 172 10.44 6.91 -10.61
N PRO A 173 11.53 6.66 -9.84
CA PRO A 173 11.83 5.30 -9.37
C PRO A 173 10.73 4.70 -8.51
N VAL A 174 10.11 5.49 -7.64
CA VAL A 174 9.03 5.01 -6.75
C VAL A 174 7.77 4.72 -7.56
N VAL A 175 7.40 5.60 -8.49
CA VAL A 175 6.22 5.40 -9.34
C VAL A 175 6.40 4.20 -10.27
N LEU A 176 7.61 4.00 -10.83
CA LEU A 176 7.93 2.82 -11.62
C LEU A 176 7.85 1.55 -10.77
N ALA A 177 8.45 1.54 -9.58
CA ALA A 177 8.42 0.37 -8.70
C ALA A 177 6.99 0.01 -8.31
N VAL A 178 6.19 0.98 -7.83
CA VAL A 178 4.80 0.78 -7.46
C VAL A 178 3.98 0.32 -8.67
N GLY A 179 4.12 0.97 -9.82
CA GLY A 179 3.41 0.60 -11.05
C GLY A 179 3.76 -0.81 -11.53
N SER A 180 5.05 -1.19 -11.48
CA SER A 180 5.50 -2.54 -11.86
C SER A 180 4.98 -3.60 -10.89
N ILE A 181 5.01 -3.34 -9.58
CA ILE A 181 4.46 -4.23 -8.56
C ILE A 181 2.95 -4.40 -8.78
N CYS A 182 2.20 -3.33 -8.97
CA CYS A 182 0.76 -3.39 -9.24
C CYS A 182 0.45 -4.21 -10.51
N ALA A 183 1.13 -3.91 -11.61
CA ALA A 183 0.96 -4.63 -12.86
C ALA A 183 1.30 -6.12 -12.72
N GLY A 184 2.43 -6.44 -12.08
CA GLY A 184 2.84 -7.81 -11.80
C GLY A 184 1.82 -8.58 -10.95
N LEU A 185 1.29 -7.95 -9.90
CA LEU A 185 0.28 -8.55 -9.04
C LEU A 185 -1.05 -8.79 -9.77
N PHE A 186 -1.50 -7.86 -10.63
CA PHE A 186 -2.69 -8.06 -11.44
C PHE A 186 -2.51 -9.14 -12.50
N ILE A 187 -1.36 -9.17 -13.18
CA ILE A 187 -1.04 -10.24 -14.14
C ILE A 187 -0.99 -11.60 -13.42
N ALA A 188 -0.32 -11.68 -12.28
CA ALA A 188 -0.28 -12.89 -11.47
C ALA A 188 -1.69 -13.33 -11.03
N ALA A 189 -2.55 -12.39 -10.59
CA ALA A 189 -3.93 -12.68 -10.25
C ALA A 189 -4.72 -13.23 -11.46
N MET A 190 -4.50 -12.71 -12.66
CA MET A 190 -5.11 -13.21 -13.90
C MET A 190 -4.66 -14.63 -14.22
N VAL A 191 -3.36 -14.91 -14.08
CA VAL A 191 -2.76 -16.23 -14.38
C VAL A 191 -3.24 -17.30 -13.41
N VAL A 192 -3.34 -16.97 -12.11
CA VAL A 192 -3.79 -17.94 -11.09
C VAL A 192 -5.31 -18.02 -10.95
N CYS A 193 -6.05 -17.24 -11.74
CA CYS A 193 -7.51 -17.30 -11.74
C CYS A 193 -7.96 -18.63 -12.33
N PRO A 194 -8.71 -19.44 -11.59
CA PRO A 194 -8.96 -20.83 -11.97
C PRO A 194 -9.83 -20.98 -13.21
N GLY A 195 -9.59 -22.08 -13.93
CA GLY A 195 -10.41 -22.51 -15.07
C GLY A 195 -10.32 -21.62 -16.31
N GLY A 196 -9.35 -20.69 -16.39
CA GLY A 196 -9.29 -19.73 -17.50
C GLY A 196 -10.51 -18.78 -17.55
N ASP A 197 -11.28 -18.75 -16.46
CA ASP A 197 -12.54 -17.98 -16.37
C ASP A 197 -12.35 -16.46 -16.42
N TYR A 198 -11.10 -15.97 -16.28
CA TYR A 198 -10.82 -14.57 -16.43
C TYR A 198 -10.39 -14.20 -17.85
N ASN A 199 -11.34 -13.69 -18.61
CA ASN A 199 -11.04 -13.05 -19.89
C ASN A 199 -10.86 -11.56 -19.66
N PRO A 200 -9.64 -11.01 -19.87
CA PRO A 200 -9.36 -9.59 -19.63
C PRO A 200 -10.17 -8.63 -20.50
N LEU A 201 -10.72 -9.06 -21.62
CA LEU A 201 -11.58 -8.23 -22.47
C LEU A 201 -13.04 -8.25 -22.00
N MET A 202 -13.50 -9.35 -21.40
CA MET A 202 -14.91 -9.60 -21.11
C MET A 202 -15.26 -9.45 -19.62
N ARG A 203 -14.28 -9.46 -18.73
CA ARG A 203 -14.50 -9.42 -17.29
C ARG A 203 -13.93 -8.16 -16.66
N MET A 204 -14.64 -7.62 -15.67
CA MET A 204 -14.16 -6.51 -14.84
C MET A 204 -12.91 -6.95 -14.06
N LEU A 205 -11.99 -6.01 -13.80
CA LEU A 205 -10.81 -6.28 -12.98
C LEU A 205 -11.21 -6.70 -11.56
N SER A 206 -12.32 -6.17 -11.04
CA SER A 206 -12.90 -6.52 -9.74
C SER A 206 -13.28 -8.01 -9.58
N HIS A 207 -13.48 -8.74 -10.69
CA HIS A 207 -13.71 -10.18 -10.63
C HIS A 207 -12.53 -10.95 -10.05
N LEU A 208 -11.28 -10.45 -10.24
CA LEU A 208 -10.09 -11.03 -9.61
C LEU A 208 -10.10 -10.89 -8.09
N GLY A 209 -10.82 -9.88 -7.58
CA GLY A 209 -10.97 -9.62 -6.16
C GLY A 209 -12.04 -10.47 -5.45
N ARG A 210 -12.79 -11.30 -6.16
CA ARG A 210 -13.81 -12.16 -5.55
C ARG A 210 -13.18 -13.25 -4.69
N THR A 211 -13.74 -13.48 -3.51
CA THR A 211 -13.30 -14.53 -2.58
C THR A 211 -13.76 -15.92 -2.99
N TYR A 212 -14.88 -15.99 -3.75
CA TYR A 212 -15.48 -17.20 -4.30
C TYR A 212 -15.84 -17.01 -5.76
N ILE A 213 -15.55 -17.99 -6.58
CA ILE A 213 -15.99 -18.07 -7.97
C ILE A 213 -16.70 -19.41 -8.15
N LYS A 214 -17.99 -19.39 -8.55
CA LYS A 214 -18.83 -20.59 -8.71
C LYS A 214 -18.84 -21.50 -7.46
N GLY A 215 -18.84 -20.92 -6.27
CA GLY A 215 -18.86 -21.67 -4.99
C GLY A 215 -17.51 -22.21 -4.52
N VAL A 216 -16.46 -22.07 -5.32
CA VAL A 216 -15.12 -22.51 -4.94
C VAL A 216 -14.31 -21.32 -4.39
N PRO A 217 -13.63 -21.47 -3.23
CA PRO A 217 -12.81 -20.40 -2.68
C PRO A 217 -11.54 -20.20 -3.51
N TYR A 218 -11.25 -18.95 -3.85
CA TYR A 218 -10.03 -18.58 -4.60
C TYR A 218 -9.19 -17.55 -3.84
N PRO A 219 -8.55 -17.96 -2.74
CA PRO A 219 -7.83 -17.03 -1.90
C PRO A 219 -6.66 -16.35 -2.61
N LEU A 220 -5.90 -17.07 -3.44
CA LEU A 220 -4.68 -16.52 -4.04
C LEU A 220 -4.97 -15.40 -5.04
N CYS A 221 -5.92 -15.58 -5.93
CA CYS A 221 -6.32 -14.55 -6.90
C CYS A 221 -6.82 -13.29 -6.17
N HIS A 222 -7.68 -13.47 -5.17
CA HIS A 222 -8.18 -12.39 -4.32
C HIS A 222 -7.06 -11.63 -3.61
N TYR A 223 -6.07 -12.33 -3.04
CA TYR A 223 -4.97 -11.68 -2.33
C TYR A 223 -4.05 -10.89 -3.26
N LEU A 224 -3.72 -11.45 -4.42
CA LEU A 224 -2.90 -10.76 -5.41
C LEU A 224 -3.60 -9.50 -5.92
N PHE A 225 -4.91 -9.57 -6.19
CA PHE A 225 -5.70 -8.42 -6.56
C PHE A 225 -5.74 -7.37 -5.43
N THR A 226 -6.02 -7.79 -4.20
CA THR A 226 -6.06 -6.92 -3.02
C THR A 226 -4.73 -6.21 -2.82
N LEU A 227 -3.61 -6.92 -2.88
CA LEU A 227 -2.28 -6.31 -2.80
C LEU A 227 -2.03 -5.33 -3.94
N GLY A 228 -2.44 -5.66 -5.17
CA GLY A 228 -2.35 -4.75 -6.31
C GLY A 228 -3.09 -3.44 -6.08
N MET A 229 -4.33 -3.50 -5.57
CA MET A 229 -5.13 -2.30 -5.23
C MET A 229 -4.50 -1.48 -4.12
N VAL A 230 -3.95 -2.13 -3.12
CA VAL A 230 -3.30 -1.51 -1.97
C VAL A 230 -2.01 -0.79 -2.38
N PHE A 231 -1.14 -1.43 -3.16
CA PHE A 231 0.02 -0.76 -3.74
C PHE A 231 -0.40 0.38 -4.68
N GLY A 232 -1.47 0.17 -5.47
CA GLY A 232 -2.07 1.21 -6.30
C GLY A 232 -2.50 2.44 -5.53
N ALA A 233 -3.04 2.26 -4.32
CA ALA A 233 -3.45 3.36 -3.44
C ALA A 233 -2.28 4.23 -2.96
N SER A 234 -1.07 3.71 -2.89
CA SER A 234 0.11 4.48 -2.46
C SER A 234 0.55 5.51 -3.50
N ALA A 235 0.35 5.25 -4.79
CA ALA A 235 0.85 6.12 -5.86
C ALA A 235 0.24 7.54 -5.85
N PRO A 236 -1.10 7.72 -5.80
CA PRO A 236 -1.70 9.06 -5.72
C PRO A 236 -1.29 9.81 -4.47
N LEU A 237 -1.17 9.15 -3.31
CA LEU A 237 -0.72 9.77 -2.07
C LEU A 237 0.76 10.21 -2.15
N TYR A 238 1.62 9.37 -2.72
CA TYR A 238 3.03 9.69 -2.91
C TYR A 238 3.25 10.87 -3.86
N LEU A 239 2.46 10.95 -4.92
CA LEU A 239 2.54 12.03 -5.92
C LEU A 239 1.83 13.32 -5.47
N ALA A 240 0.91 13.26 -4.51
CA ALA A 240 0.13 14.41 -4.07
C ALA A 240 0.98 15.64 -3.70
N PRO A 241 2.09 15.56 -2.93
CA PRO A 241 2.92 16.72 -2.61
C PRO A 241 3.52 17.40 -3.86
N TYR A 242 3.91 16.61 -4.86
CA TYR A 242 4.46 17.15 -6.11
C TYR A 242 3.39 17.86 -6.94
N PHE A 243 2.20 17.26 -7.05
CA PHE A 243 1.06 17.84 -7.74
C PHE A 243 0.54 19.09 -7.02
N ARG A 244 0.55 19.09 -5.68
CA ARG A 244 0.20 20.28 -4.89
C ARG A 244 1.17 21.45 -5.15
N ALA A 245 2.45 21.16 -5.35
CA ALA A 245 3.45 22.16 -5.71
C ALA A 245 3.25 22.74 -7.13
N GLU A 246 2.64 21.96 -8.06
CA GLU A 246 2.29 22.43 -9.39
C GLU A 246 0.96 23.21 -9.45
N ALA A 247 0.13 23.10 -8.43
CA ALA A 247 -1.19 23.71 -8.40
C ALA A 247 -1.07 25.26 -8.36
N THR A 248 -1.86 25.92 -9.20
CA THR A 248 -1.79 27.38 -9.42
C THR A 248 -2.43 28.21 -8.32
N SER A 249 -3.09 27.57 -7.35
CA SER A 249 -3.72 28.27 -6.21
C SER A 249 -3.81 27.37 -4.98
N PRO A 250 -3.92 27.93 -3.76
CA PRO A 250 -4.10 27.16 -2.53
C PRO A 250 -5.34 26.25 -2.58
N ARG A 251 -6.44 26.73 -3.17
CA ARG A 251 -7.67 25.94 -3.34
C ARG A 251 -7.44 24.71 -4.22
N ARG A 252 -6.75 24.86 -5.35
CA ARG A 252 -6.40 23.73 -6.24
C ARG A 252 -5.44 22.77 -5.57
N SER A 253 -4.47 23.27 -4.82
CA SER A 253 -3.57 22.45 -4.00
C SER A 253 -4.33 21.60 -2.97
N ALA A 254 -5.35 22.17 -2.32
CA ALA A 254 -6.23 21.41 -1.41
C ALA A 254 -7.04 20.34 -2.14
N ILE A 255 -7.62 20.66 -3.31
CA ILE A 255 -8.37 19.71 -4.15
C ILE A 255 -7.47 18.53 -4.58
N VAL A 256 -6.21 18.78 -4.93
CA VAL A 256 -5.24 17.71 -5.24
C VAL A 256 -5.03 16.80 -4.02
N GLY A 257 -4.86 17.37 -2.83
CA GLY A 257 -4.67 16.59 -1.60
C GLY A 257 -5.87 15.72 -1.26
N TRP A 258 -7.07 16.30 -1.27
CA TRP A 258 -8.31 15.56 -1.00
C TRP A 258 -8.63 14.55 -2.10
N GLY A 259 -8.39 14.89 -3.37
CA GLY A 259 -8.56 13.99 -4.49
C GLY A 259 -7.64 12.77 -4.39
N ALA A 260 -6.37 12.96 -4.00
CA ALA A 260 -5.44 11.87 -3.78
C ALA A 260 -5.87 10.97 -2.61
N ALA A 261 -6.32 11.56 -1.51
CA ALA A 261 -6.84 10.83 -0.36
C ALA A 261 -8.12 10.04 -0.72
N ALA A 262 -9.04 10.65 -1.45
CA ALA A 262 -10.26 9.99 -1.93
C ALA A 262 -9.93 8.85 -2.90
N CYS A 263 -9.02 9.07 -3.85
CA CYS A 263 -8.57 8.03 -4.78
C CYS A 263 -7.96 6.84 -4.04
N ALA A 264 -7.05 7.09 -3.11
CA ALA A 264 -6.44 6.04 -2.30
C ALA A 264 -7.46 5.33 -1.40
N GLY A 265 -8.32 6.07 -0.72
CA GLY A 265 -9.40 5.53 0.12
C GLY A 265 -10.36 4.65 -0.67
N GLY A 266 -10.71 5.06 -1.89
CA GLY A 266 -11.54 4.26 -2.79
C GLY A 266 -10.87 2.94 -3.19
N LEU A 267 -9.58 2.96 -3.55
CA LEU A 267 -8.82 1.74 -3.87
C LEU A 267 -8.71 0.80 -2.66
N LEU A 268 -8.56 1.35 -1.46
CA LEU A 268 -8.56 0.56 -0.22
C LEU A 268 -9.93 -0.04 0.09
N LEU A 269 -11.02 0.67 -0.16
CA LEU A 269 -12.37 0.15 -0.04
C LEU A 269 -12.63 -1.00 -1.02
N ILE A 270 -12.20 -0.87 -2.27
CA ILE A 270 -12.26 -1.94 -3.27
C ILE A 270 -11.47 -3.18 -2.80
N ALA A 271 -10.28 -2.97 -2.24
CA ALA A 271 -9.44 -4.02 -1.70
C ALA A 271 -10.08 -4.73 -0.50
N SER A 272 -10.71 -3.98 0.40
CA SER A 272 -11.29 -4.48 1.65
C SER A 272 -12.67 -5.10 1.50
N LEU A 273 -13.45 -4.63 0.52
CA LEU A 273 -14.84 -5.04 0.27
C LEU A 273 -14.96 -5.66 -1.12
N PRO A 274 -14.66 -6.97 -1.27
CA PRO A 274 -14.87 -7.69 -2.52
C PRO A 274 -16.32 -7.57 -2.99
N GLU A 275 -16.53 -7.52 -4.31
CA GLU A 275 -17.85 -7.34 -4.92
C GLU A 275 -18.89 -8.39 -4.46
N ASN A 276 -18.43 -9.62 -4.21
CA ASN A 276 -19.29 -10.71 -3.74
C ASN A 276 -19.52 -10.72 -2.22
N VAL A 277 -18.83 -9.85 -1.46
CA VAL A 277 -19.04 -9.66 -0.01
C VAL A 277 -19.92 -8.45 0.25
N SER A 278 -19.64 -7.33 -0.41
CA SER A 278 -20.45 -6.11 -0.35
C SER A 278 -20.38 -5.37 -1.66
N ARG A 279 -21.40 -5.54 -2.49
CA ARG A 279 -21.51 -4.89 -3.80
C ARG A 279 -21.57 -3.37 -3.67
N GLU A 280 -22.36 -2.89 -2.71
CA GLU A 280 -22.55 -1.47 -2.47
C GLU A 280 -21.25 -0.81 -1.99
N GLY A 281 -20.58 -1.44 -1.02
CA GLY A 281 -19.28 -0.95 -0.52
C GLY A 281 -18.19 -0.97 -1.59
N HIS A 282 -18.14 -2.02 -2.40
CA HIS A 282 -17.24 -2.12 -3.54
C HIS A 282 -17.48 -1.00 -4.56
N ASN A 283 -18.75 -0.79 -4.94
CA ASN A 283 -19.12 0.25 -5.89
C ASN A 283 -18.84 1.66 -5.32
N ALA A 284 -19.12 1.88 -4.04
CA ALA A 284 -18.75 3.13 -3.36
C ALA A 284 -17.24 3.40 -3.44
N GLY A 285 -16.41 2.36 -3.23
CA GLY A 285 -14.96 2.44 -3.41
C GLY A 285 -14.57 2.80 -4.84
N CYS A 286 -15.22 2.19 -5.85
CA CYS A 286 -14.97 2.51 -7.26
C CYS A 286 -15.30 3.97 -7.58
N TRP A 287 -16.45 4.47 -7.13
CA TRP A 287 -16.84 5.86 -7.33
C TRP A 287 -15.91 6.83 -6.60
N LEU A 288 -15.54 6.53 -5.39
CA LEU A 288 -14.63 7.35 -4.59
C LEU A 288 -13.24 7.45 -5.26
N ALA A 289 -12.69 6.33 -5.72
CA ALA A 289 -11.43 6.31 -6.46
C ALA A 289 -11.50 7.11 -7.77
N PHE A 290 -12.57 6.93 -8.52
CA PHE A 290 -12.81 7.61 -9.79
C PHE A 290 -12.95 9.12 -9.62
N LEU A 291 -13.84 9.56 -8.74
CA LEU A 291 -14.09 10.98 -8.47
C LEU A 291 -12.86 11.66 -7.87
N GLY A 292 -12.13 10.97 -7.00
CA GLY A 292 -10.85 11.46 -6.46
C GLY A 292 -9.82 11.70 -7.55
N GLY A 293 -9.68 10.75 -8.48
CA GLY A 293 -8.83 10.87 -9.67
C GLY A 293 -9.23 12.04 -10.58
N LEU A 294 -10.53 12.19 -10.86
CA LEU A 294 -11.05 13.31 -11.65
C LEU A 294 -10.82 14.67 -10.97
N ALA A 295 -11.00 14.75 -9.66
CA ALA A 295 -10.73 15.98 -8.90
C ALA A 295 -9.26 16.40 -9.00
N MET A 296 -8.32 15.45 -8.89
CA MET A 296 -6.90 15.72 -9.10
C MET A 296 -6.63 16.24 -10.51
N LEU A 297 -7.17 15.58 -11.53
CA LEU A 297 -7.02 15.97 -12.94
C LEU A 297 -7.58 17.36 -13.19
N HIS A 298 -8.77 17.67 -12.70
CA HIS A 298 -9.39 18.98 -12.81
C HIS A 298 -8.54 20.08 -12.15
N ALA A 299 -8.06 19.83 -10.94
CA ALA A 299 -7.21 20.79 -10.23
C ALA A 299 -5.90 21.10 -10.99
N LEU A 300 -5.39 20.14 -11.74
CA LEU A 300 -4.17 20.24 -12.54
C LEU A 300 -4.41 20.63 -14.00
N ALA A 301 -5.66 20.85 -14.40
CA ALA A 301 -6.05 21.09 -15.80
C ALA A 301 -5.25 22.20 -16.51
N ASN A 302 -4.94 23.27 -15.76
CA ASN A 302 -4.20 24.43 -16.28
C ASN A 302 -2.69 24.32 -16.12
N THR A 303 -2.20 23.20 -15.58
CA THR A 303 -0.76 22.95 -15.45
C THR A 303 -0.23 22.22 -16.68
N PRO A 304 1.08 22.30 -16.97
CA PRO A 304 1.69 21.52 -18.04
C PRO A 304 1.50 20.00 -17.87
N SER A 305 1.29 19.54 -16.64
CA SER A 305 1.01 18.14 -16.33
C SER A 305 -0.44 17.75 -16.62
N GLY A 306 -1.37 18.68 -16.56
CA GLY A 306 -2.80 18.42 -16.72
C GLY A 306 -3.34 18.59 -18.14
N ARG A 307 -2.90 19.61 -18.87
CA ARG A 307 -3.52 19.97 -20.16
C ARG A 307 -3.59 18.85 -21.20
N ARG A 308 -2.48 18.14 -21.43
CA ARG A 308 -2.44 17.05 -22.42
C ARG A 308 -3.22 15.81 -21.96
N THR A 309 -3.24 15.58 -20.68
CA THR A 309 -3.87 14.41 -20.07
C THR A 309 -5.39 14.50 -20.05
N LEU A 310 -5.92 15.71 -19.83
CA LEU A 310 -7.35 15.97 -19.90
C LEU A 310 -7.95 15.62 -21.26
N PHE A 311 -7.26 15.96 -22.34
CA PHE A 311 -7.73 15.63 -23.69
C PHE A 311 -7.81 14.12 -23.95
N CYS A 312 -6.94 13.31 -23.35
CA CYS A 312 -6.90 11.87 -23.59
C CYS A 312 -7.77 11.08 -22.60
N LEU A 313 -7.86 11.53 -21.33
CA LEU A 313 -8.48 10.76 -20.26
C LEU A 313 -9.94 11.13 -19.99
N VAL A 314 -10.30 12.40 -20.09
CA VAL A 314 -11.65 12.85 -19.73
C VAL A 314 -12.72 12.22 -20.62
N PRO A 315 -12.58 12.14 -21.95
CA PRO A 315 -13.60 11.48 -22.76
C PRO A 315 -13.78 10.02 -22.38
N GLY A 316 -12.71 9.26 -22.21
CA GLY A 316 -12.77 7.86 -21.81
C GLY A 316 -13.36 7.67 -20.41
N ALA A 317 -12.98 8.52 -19.45
CA ALA A 317 -13.47 8.50 -18.10
C ALA A 317 -14.96 8.87 -18.00
N VAL A 318 -15.38 9.89 -18.75
CA VAL A 318 -16.80 10.30 -18.83
C VAL A 318 -17.65 9.20 -19.47
N LEU A 319 -17.20 8.63 -20.57
CA LEU A 319 -17.91 7.54 -21.25
C LEU A 319 -18.01 6.31 -20.34
N PHE A 320 -16.92 5.96 -19.65
CA PHE A 320 -16.95 4.86 -18.68
C PHE A 320 -17.91 5.14 -17.53
N GLY A 321 -17.83 6.34 -16.94
CA GLY A 321 -18.72 6.75 -15.85
C GLY A 321 -20.18 6.74 -16.26
N LEU A 322 -20.49 7.24 -17.46
CA LEU A 322 -21.83 7.22 -18.02
C LEU A 322 -22.31 5.79 -18.28
N ALA A 323 -21.48 4.94 -18.90
CA ALA A 323 -21.84 3.53 -19.15
C ALA A 323 -22.08 2.75 -17.85
N ALA A 324 -21.23 2.98 -16.84
CA ALA A 324 -21.38 2.37 -15.52
C ALA A 324 -22.65 2.85 -14.80
N LEU A 325 -22.96 4.14 -14.91
CA LEU A 325 -24.18 4.73 -14.34
C LEU A 325 -25.43 4.16 -15.02
N LEU A 326 -25.48 4.15 -16.35
CA LEU A 326 -26.61 3.62 -17.12
C LEU A 326 -26.85 2.13 -16.83
N HIS A 327 -25.76 1.37 -16.64
CA HIS A 327 -25.87 -0.02 -16.22
C HIS A 327 -26.39 -0.16 -14.78
N ALA A 328 -25.90 0.67 -13.84
CA ALA A 328 -26.37 0.69 -12.44
C ALA A 328 -27.87 1.04 -12.35
N LEU A 329 -28.33 1.95 -13.22
CA LEU A 329 -29.73 2.33 -13.34
C LEU A 329 -30.59 1.32 -14.14
N LYS A 330 -29.97 0.20 -14.58
CA LYS A 330 -30.62 -0.85 -15.40
C LYS A 330 -31.18 -0.34 -16.74
N VAL A 331 -30.74 0.81 -17.23
CA VAL A 331 -31.15 1.38 -18.51
C VAL A 331 -30.49 0.64 -19.68
N VAL A 332 -29.26 0.19 -19.49
CA VAL A 332 -28.47 -0.53 -20.51
C VAL A 332 -28.02 -1.89 -19.96
N PRO A 333 -28.20 -2.99 -20.71
CA PRO A 333 -27.64 -4.27 -20.31
C PRO A 333 -26.12 -4.23 -20.21
N PHE A 334 -25.54 -5.14 -19.40
CA PHE A 334 -24.09 -5.23 -19.26
C PHE A 334 -23.46 -5.58 -20.62
N SER A 335 -22.72 -4.64 -21.19
CA SER A 335 -21.99 -4.82 -22.45
C SER A 335 -20.53 -5.21 -22.18
N PRO A 336 -19.93 -6.11 -22.99
CA PRO A 336 -18.48 -6.41 -22.93
C PRO A 336 -17.57 -5.16 -23.07
N ALA A 337 -18.10 -4.08 -23.65
CA ALA A 337 -17.37 -2.81 -23.75
C ALA A 337 -17.05 -2.20 -22.38
N VAL A 338 -17.92 -2.37 -21.37
CA VAL A 338 -17.71 -1.78 -20.03
C VAL A 338 -16.44 -2.29 -19.34
N PRO A 339 -16.13 -3.60 -19.28
CA PRO A 339 -14.87 -4.09 -18.76
C PRO A 339 -13.62 -3.56 -19.49
N SER A 340 -13.69 -3.45 -20.82
CA SER A 340 -12.59 -2.92 -21.62
C SER A 340 -12.37 -1.44 -21.34
N MET A 341 -13.43 -0.65 -21.27
CA MET A 341 -13.36 0.78 -20.92
C MET A 341 -12.79 1.00 -19.51
N GLN A 342 -13.18 0.18 -18.51
CA GLN A 342 -12.60 0.23 -17.16
C GLN A 342 -11.08 0.13 -17.22
N LYS A 343 -10.55 -0.85 -17.97
CA LYS A 343 -9.11 -1.07 -18.07
C LYS A 343 -8.40 0.08 -18.79
N VAL A 344 -8.99 0.59 -19.87
CA VAL A 344 -8.46 1.77 -20.56
C VAL A 344 -8.35 2.95 -19.61
N VAL A 345 -9.36 3.22 -18.78
CA VAL A 345 -9.32 4.30 -17.78
C VAL A 345 -8.22 4.07 -16.75
N ILE A 346 -8.10 2.85 -16.22
CA ILE A 346 -7.06 2.51 -15.22
C ILE A 346 -5.66 2.68 -15.83
N VAL A 347 -5.41 2.08 -17.00
CA VAL A 347 -4.11 2.16 -17.68
C VAL A 347 -3.75 3.61 -18.03
N SER A 348 -4.72 4.39 -18.51
CA SER A 348 -4.54 5.80 -18.82
C SER A 348 -4.22 6.62 -17.57
N PHE A 349 -4.85 6.33 -16.42
CA PHE A 349 -4.55 7.00 -15.16
C PHE A 349 -3.14 6.65 -14.66
N MET A 350 -2.73 5.39 -14.77
CA MET A 350 -1.36 4.96 -14.44
C MET A 350 -0.33 5.62 -15.37
N ALA A 351 -0.60 5.65 -16.67
CA ALA A 351 0.26 6.30 -17.66
C ALA A 351 0.40 7.81 -17.39
N TRP A 352 -0.67 8.47 -16.99
CA TRP A 352 -0.62 9.87 -16.57
C TRP A 352 0.28 10.08 -15.35
N GLN A 353 0.15 9.26 -14.31
CA GLN A 353 1.01 9.35 -13.13
C GLN A 353 2.48 9.16 -13.49
N LEU A 354 2.77 8.21 -14.36
CA LEU A 354 4.12 7.94 -14.84
C LEU A 354 4.67 9.13 -15.67
N ALA A 355 3.88 9.65 -16.59
CA ALA A 355 4.26 10.80 -17.40
C ALA A 355 4.49 12.07 -16.54
N ALA A 356 3.71 12.25 -15.49
CA ALA A 356 3.91 13.31 -14.52
C ALA A 356 5.22 13.11 -13.73
N ALA A 357 5.48 11.90 -13.25
CA ALA A 357 6.71 11.55 -12.52
C ALA A 357 7.97 11.77 -13.39
N ILE A 358 7.94 11.38 -14.66
CA ILE A 358 9.02 11.64 -15.63
C ILE A 358 9.28 13.15 -15.78
N ARG A 359 8.22 13.94 -15.88
CA ARG A 359 8.34 15.40 -16.06
C ARG A 359 8.92 16.08 -14.82
N ILE A 360 8.44 15.72 -13.64
CA ILE A 360 8.94 16.23 -12.36
C ILE A 360 10.43 15.87 -12.20
N SER A 361 10.80 14.64 -12.57
CA SER A 361 12.17 14.16 -12.57
C SER A 361 13.11 14.99 -13.44
N LYS A 362 12.65 15.40 -14.62
CA LYS A 362 13.45 16.23 -15.56
C LYS A 362 13.64 17.67 -15.08
N ARG A 363 12.71 18.21 -14.28
CA ARG A 363 12.82 19.57 -13.72
C ARG A 363 13.71 19.67 -12.49
N GLY A 364 13.96 18.57 -11.82
CA GLY A 364 14.83 18.50 -10.64
C GLY A 364 16.31 18.23 -10.96
N ARG A 365 16.62 18.08 -12.24
CA ARG A 365 18.00 18.04 -12.77
C ARG A 365 18.40 19.39 -13.31
#